data_e37c588877fd579659185bbd16d8c92a
#
_entry.id   e37c588877fd579659185bbd16d8c92a
#
_cell.length_a   1.000
_cell.length_b   1.000
_cell.length_c   1.000
_cell.angle_alpha   90.00
_cell.angle_beta   90.00
_cell.angle_gamma   90.00
#
_symmetry.space_group_name_H-M   'P 1'
#
loop_
_entity.id
_entity.type
_entity.pdbx_description
1 polymer ?
#
loop_
_entity_poly.entity_id
_entity_poly.type
_entity_poly.pdbx_seq_one_letter_code
_entity_poly.pdbx_strand_id
1 'polypeptide(L)'
;MKNMKILLAALLAALVLIAPAWASPQIVTLNVPGMTCPACPITIKKALEKVQGVSKVDVRYEKKQVLVTFDDAKTNTDALVKATTNAGFPSQREKTAK
;
A
#
# COMPACT_ATOMS: atom_id res chain seq x y z
N MET A 1 22.34 -15.67 41.74
CA MET A 1 22.73 -14.31 41.38
C MET A 1 23.31 -14.24 39.97
N LYS A 2 24.23 -15.11 39.64
CA LYS A 2 24.77 -15.14 38.27
C LYS A 2 23.71 -15.43 37.25
N ASN A 3 22.72 -16.23 37.59
CA ASN A 3 21.66 -16.64 36.68
C ASN A 3 20.70 -15.48 36.34
N MET A 4 20.58 -14.54 37.25
CA MET A 4 19.70 -13.41 37.07
C MET A 4 20.20 -12.47 35.98
N LYS A 5 21.49 -12.27 35.90
CA LYS A 5 22.07 -11.44 34.84
C LYS A 5 21.96 -12.10 33.46
N ILE A 6 22.13 -13.40 33.42
CA ILE A 6 22.01 -14.15 32.18
C ILE A 6 20.54 -14.14 31.69
N LEU A 7 19.61 -14.28 32.62
CA LEU A 7 18.19 -14.24 32.29
C LEU A 7 17.78 -12.87 31.76
N LEU A 8 18.30 -11.81 32.35
CA LEU A 8 18.00 -10.46 31.88
C LEU A 8 18.58 -10.22 30.48
N ALA A 9 19.77 -10.70 30.24
CA ALA A 9 20.37 -10.58 28.91
C ALA A 9 19.59 -11.36 27.86
N ALA A 10 19.11 -12.55 28.24
CA ALA A 10 18.30 -13.37 27.35
C ALA A 10 16.95 -12.71 27.02
N LEU A 11 16.36 -12.07 28.03
CA LEU A 11 15.10 -11.35 27.81
C LEU A 11 15.27 -10.15 26.87
N LEU A 12 16.35 -9.42 27.02
CA LEU A 12 16.67 -8.32 26.17
C LEU A 12 16.92 -8.75 24.72
N ALA A 13 17.62 -9.87 24.57
CA ALA A 13 17.86 -10.44 23.26
C ALA A 13 16.55 -10.90 22.61
N ALA A 14 15.65 -11.46 23.38
CA ALA A 14 14.35 -11.89 22.89
C ALA A 14 13.51 -10.71 22.41
N LEU A 15 13.59 -9.59 23.12
CA LEU A 15 12.89 -8.37 22.72
C LEU A 15 13.40 -7.82 21.40
N VAL A 16 14.69 -7.93 21.15
CA VAL A 16 15.27 -7.50 19.88
C VAL A 16 14.81 -8.40 18.74
N LEU A 17 14.64 -9.69 19.03
CA LEU A 17 14.17 -10.64 18.02
C LEU A 17 12.70 -10.47 17.68
N ILE A 18 11.94 -9.79 18.53
CA ILE A 18 10.53 -9.46 18.25
C ILE A 18 10.47 -8.12 17.51
N ALA A 19 11.48 -7.76 16.75
CA ALA A 19 11.40 -6.59 15.91
C ALA A 19 10.18 -6.73 15.01
N PRO A 20 9.35 -5.68 14.90
CA PRO A 20 8.12 -5.80 14.14
C PRO A 20 8.41 -6.23 12.72
N ALA A 21 7.64 -7.19 12.26
CA ALA A 21 7.65 -7.52 10.87
C ALA A 21 7.12 -6.29 10.15
N TRP A 22 8.01 -5.50 9.64
CA TRP A 22 7.62 -4.34 8.86
C TRP A 22 6.94 -4.86 7.61
N ALA A 23 5.70 -4.48 7.44
CA ALA A 23 5.04 -4.75 6.18
C ALA A 23 5.84 -4.06 5.10
N SER A 24 6.32 -4.83 4.15
CA SER A 24 7.05 -4.26 3.02
C SER A 24 6.10 -3.42 2.20
N PRO A 25 6.52 -2.23 1.74
CA PRO A 25 5.70 -1.48 0.82
C PRO A 25 5.48 -2.29 -0.46
N GLN A 26 4.24 -2.38 -0.89
CA GLN A 26 3.86 -3.09 -2.10
C GLN A 26 3.49 -2.08 -3.17
N ILE A 27 3.82 -2.40 -4.41
CA ILE A 27 3.44 -1.57 -5.54
C ILE A 27 2.48 -2.38 -6.39
N VAL A 28 1.33 -1.79 -6.67
CA VAL A 28 0.34 -2.42 -7.54
C VAL A 28 0.01 -1.47 -8.68
N THR A 29 -0.18 -2.04 -9.85
CA THR A 29 -0.63 -1.30 -11.02
C THR A 29 -2.11 -1.55 -11.21
N LEU A 30 -2.88 -0.48 -11.24
CA LEU A 30 -4.32 -0.55 -11.47
C LEU A 30 -4.62 0.00 -12.86
N ASN A 31 -5.41 -0.74 -13.62
CA ASN A 31 -5.90 -0.28 -14.92
C ASN A 31 -7.20 0.46 -14.71
N VAL A 32 -7.26 1.71 -15.16
CA VAL A 32 -8.44 2.56 -15.01
C VAL A 32 -8.91 2.99 -16.41
N PRO A 33 -9.67 2.14 -17.10
CA PRO A 33 -10.07 2.45 -18.48
C PRO A 33 -10.92 3.71 -18.61
N GLY A 34 -11.62 4.09 -17.53
CA GLY A 34 -12.45 5.30 -17.52
C GLY A 34 -11.67 6.59 -17.35
N MET A 35 -10.35 6.53 -17.22
CA MET A 35 -9.52 7.72 -17.03
C MET A 35 -9.30 8.39 -18.39
N THR A 36 -10.30 9.13 -18.84
CA THR A 36 -10.28 9.74 -20.17
C THR A 36 -10.34 11.26 -20.15
N CYS A 37 -10.48 11.88 -18.99
CA CYS A 37 -10.56 13.33 -18.87
C CYS A 37 -9.30 13.90 -18.22
N PRO A 38 -8.98 15.19 -18.48
CA PRO A 38 -7.77 15.79 -17.87
C PRO A 38 -7.82 15.86 -16.35
N ALA A 39 -9.00 15.94 -15.76
CA ALA A 39 -9.15 16.00 -14.31
C ALA A 39 -9.19 14.62 -13.66
N CYS A 40 -9.34 13.56 -14.44
CA CYS A 40 -9.46 12.20 -13.91
C CYS A 40 -8.23 11.78 -13.10
N PRO A 41 -6.99 12.03 -13.55
CA PRO A 41 -5.82 11.66 -12.78
C PRO A 41 -5.80 12.29 -11.40
N ILE A 42 -6.21 13.55 -11.31
CA ILE A 42 -6.21 14.28 -10.04
C ILE A 42 -7.23 13.66 -9.09
N THR A 43 -8.42 13.35 -9.59
CA THR A 43 -9.48 12.76 -8.79
C THR A 43 -9.07 11.37 -8.28
N ILE A 44 -8.50 10.56 -9.13
CA ILE A 44 -8.05 9.23 -8.76
C ILE A 44 -6.94 9.30 -7.72
N LYS A 45 -5.98 10.19 -7.94
CA LYS A 45 -4.87 10.36 -7.01
C LYS A 45 -5.37 10.75 -5.63
N LYS A 46 -6.28 11.70 -5.56
CA LYS A 46 -6.83 12.14 -4.28
C LYS A 46 -7.62 11.03 -3.60
N ALA A 47 -8.39 10.27 -4.35
CA ALA A 47 -9.16 9.17 -3.79
C ALA A 47 -8.26 8.11 -3.19
N LEU A 48 -7.17 7.78 -3.86
CA LEU A 48 -6.23 6.78 -3.38
C LEU A 48 -5.41 7.29 -2.21
N GLU A 49 -5.04 8.55 -2.23
CA GLU A 49 -4.27 9.13 -1.12
C GLU A 49 -5.05 9.16 0.19
N LYS A 50 -6.36 9.13 0.12
CA LYS A 50 -7.20 9.07 1.31
C LYS A 50 -7.22 7.70 1.96
N VAL A 51 -6.80 6.68 1.26
CA VAL A 51 -6.77 5.32 1.80
C VAL A 51 -5.61 5.20 2.76
N GLN A 52 -5.90 4.74 3.98
CA GLN A 52 -4.84 4.52 4.95
C GLN A 52 -3.87 3.46 4.44
N GLY A 53 -2.59 3.71 4.63
CA GLY A 53 -1.57 2.78 4.19
C GLY A 53 -1.00 3.09 2.82
N VAL A 54 -1.62 3.99 2.07
CA VAL A 54 -1.09 4.42 0.78
C VAL A 54 -0.01 5.48 1.02
N SER A 55 1.19 5.24 0.52
CA SER A 55 2.32 6.15 0.68
C SER A 55 2.61 6.95 -0.58
N LYS A 56 2.31 6.40 -1.75
CA LYS A 56 2.58 7.09 -3.00
C LYS A 56 1.58 6.66 -4.07
N VAL A 57 1.17 7.61 -4.89
CA VAL A 57 0.29 7.35 -6.03
C VAL A 57 0.91 8.01 -7.25
N ASP A 58 1.18 7.20 -8.27
CA ASP A 58 1.75 7.68 -9.53
C ASP A 58 0.74 7.37 -10.64
N VAL A 59 0.15 8.41 -11.20
CA VAL A 59 -0.88 8.25 -12.22
C VAL A 59 -0.25 8.38 -13.60
N ARG A 60 -0.48 7.36 -14.42
CA ARG A 60 0.00 7.33 -15.79
C ARG A 60 -1.19 7.48 -16.73
N TYR A 61 -1.51 8.71 -17.03
CA TYR A 61 -2.70 9.05 -17.80
C TYR A 61 -2.68 8.40 -19.19
N GLU A 62 -1.54 8.46 -19.85
CA GLU A 62 -1.41 7.95 -21.22
C GLU A 62 -1.70 6.46 -21.31
N LYS A 63 -1.32 5.71 -20.29
CA LYS A 63 -1.55 4.27 -20.23
C LYS A 63 -2.82 3.91 -19.51
N LYS A 64 -3.51 4.89 -18.95
CA LYS A 64 -4.70 4.68 -18.12
C LYS A 64 -4.41 3.74 -16.97
N GLN A 65 -3.26 3.93 -16.36
CA GLN A 65 -2.79 3.12 -15.25
C GLN A 65 -2.42 3.99 -14.07
N VAL A 66 -2.52 3.41 -12.90
CA VAL A 66 -2.13 4.06 -11.65
C VAL A 66 -1.24 3.09 -10.89
N LEU A 67 -0.07 3.54 -10.52
CA LEU A 67 0.85 2.78 -9.67
C LEU A 67 0.69 3.27 -8.25
N VAL A 68 0.30 2.37 -7.35
CA VAL A 68 0.05 2.72 -5.96
C VAL A 68 1.05 1.97 -5.09
N THR A 69 1.78 2.72 -4.28
CA THR A 69 2.64 2.15 -3.26
C THR A 69 1.89 2.18 -1.95
N PHE A 70 1.70 1.03 -1.34
CA PHE A 70 0.92 0.93 -0.13
C PHE A 70 1.55 -0.08 0.84
N ASP A 71 1.14 0.02 2.09
CA ASP A 71 1.55 -0.89 3.15
C ASP A 71 0.50 -1.99 3.26
N ASP A 72 0.88 -3.21 2.93
CA ASP A 72 -0.07 -4.33 2.90
C ASP A 72 -0.55 -4.76 4.28
N ALA A 73 0.07 -4.27 5.33
CA ALA A 73 -0.43 -4.47 6.68
C ALA A 73 -1.60 -3.56 7.00
N LYS A 74 -1.74 -2.44 6.29
CA LYS A 74 -2.77 -1.45 6.56
C LYS A 74 -3.89 -1.47 5.54
N THR A 75 -3.60 -1.85 4.31
CA THR A 75 -4.61 -1.87 3.24
C THR A 75 -4.26 -2.99 2.26
N ASN A 76 -5.09 -3.16 1.26
CA ASN A 76 -4.87 -4.17 0.24
C ASN A 76 -5.36 -3.64 -1.10
N THR A 77 -5.12 -4.43 -2.15
CA THR A 77 -5.50 -4.04 -3.50
C THR A 77 -7.01 -3.86 -3.65
N ASP A 78 -7.80 -4.71 -2.97
CA ASP A 78 -9.26 -4.60 -3.04
C ASP A 78 -9.75 -3.26 -2.50
N ALA A 79 -9.13 -2.77 -1.43
CA ALA A 79 -9.49 -1.47 -0.87
C ALA A 79 -9.15 -0.34 -1.84
N LEU A 80 -8.04 -0.47 -2.57
CA LEU A 80 -7.65 0.52 -3.57
C LEU A 80 -8.61 0.54 -4.74
N VAL A 81 -8.99 -0.63 -5.23
CA VAL A 81 -9.98 -0.76 -6.31
C VAL A 81 -11.31 -0.16 -5.87
N LYS A 82 -11.70 -0.44 -4.64
CA LYS A 82 -12.94 0.10 -4.10
C LYS A 82 -12.90 1.62 -4.00
N ALA A 83 -11.75 2.17 -3.61
CA ALA A 83 -11.60 3.63 -3.50
C ALA A 83 -11.75 4.30 -4.86
N THR A 84 -11.14 3.74 -5.92
CA THR A 84 -11.29 4.30 -7.26
C THR A 84 -12.70 4.13 -7.78
N THR A 85 -13.32 3.00 -7.49
CA THR A 85 -14.71 2.75 -7.91
C THR A 85 -15.66 3.74 -7.26
N ASN A 86 -15.46 4.01 -5.97
CA ASN A 86 -16.29 4.99 -5.25
C ASN A 86 -16.09 6.40 -5.78
N ALA A 87 -14.93 6.69 -6.34
CA ALA A 87 -14.66 7.99 -6.97
C ALA A 87 -15.23 8.09 -8.39
N GLY A 88 -15.83 7.02 -8.89
CA GLY A 88 -16.39 6.98 -10.23
C GLY A 88 -15.47 6.40 -11.29
N PHE A 89 -14.35 5.82 -10.88
CA PHE A 89 -13.36 5.27 -11.81
C PHE A 89 -13.05 3.80 -11.46
N PRO A 90 -13.89 2.88 -11.92
CA PRO A 90 -13.62 1.46 -11.68
C PRO A 90 -12.25 1.08 -12.21
N SER A 91 -11.51 0.34 -11.41
CA SER A 91 -10.17 -0.08 -11.78
C SER A 91 -10.04 -1.59 -11.64
N GLN A 92 -9.04 -2.13 -12.32
CA GLN A 92 -8.72 -3.54 -12.26
C GLN A 92 -7.24 -3.71 -11.98
N ARG A 93 -6.94 -4.70 -11.17
CA ARG A 93 -5.57 -5.01 -10.86
C ARG A 93 -4.88 -5.60 -12.08
N GLU A 94 -3.70 -5.08 -12.38
CA GLU A 94 -2.89 -5.64 -13.45
C GLU A 94 -2.25 -6.94 -12.99
N LYS A 95 -2.27 -7.95 -13.83
CA LYS A 95 -1.74 -9.26 -13.48
C LYS A 95 -0.23 -9.27 -13.31
N THR A 96 0.46 -8.38 -14.00
CA THR A 96 1.92 -8.35 -13.96
C THR A 96 2.47 -7.67 -12.73
N ALA A 97 1.64 -7.00 -11.95
CA ALA A 97 2.07 -6.38 -10.72
C ALA A 97 2.40 -7.46 -9.69
N LYS A 98 3.52 -7.33 -9.07
CA LYS A 98 3.89 -8.25 -8.02
C LYS A 98 3.29 -7.86 -6.71
#